data_1ff27866ab484cf7b0576c66efa09d10
#
_entry.id   1ff27866ab484cf7b0576c66efa09d10
#
_cell.length_a   1.000
_cell.length_b   1.000
_cell.length_c   1.000
_cell.angle_alpha   90.00
_cell.angle_beta   90.00
_cell.angle_gamma   90.00
#
_symmetry.space_group_name_H-M   'P 1'
#
loop_
_entity.id
_entity.type
_entity.pdbx_description
1 polymer ?
#
loop_
_entity_poly.entity_id
_entity_poly.type
_entity_poly.pdbx_seq_one_letter_code
_entity_poly.pdbx_strand_id
1 'polypeptide(L)'
;MRLYIAEKPSMGAELAKCLKGPNTRKDGYIITGEGIVTWVYGHILRQAEPFEYDHKYRRWLMEDLPIVPTEWLLLVADSCSKQFAVIKSLVEQCTEIVHAGDPDREGQLLIDEVLDYLRSEKPVQRVLLNALDEKSIKKAINSLRSNAEFINLKKSALARARADWLIGMNASRAYTI
;
A
#
# COMPACT_ATOMS: atom_id res chain seq x y z
N MET A 1 12.38 -16.78 -2.69
CA MET A 1 11.89 -16.44 -1.33
C MET A 1 10.56 -15.73 -1.46
N ARG A 2 9.54 -16.16 -0.71
CA ARG A 2 8.20 -15.56 -0.68
C ARG A 2 8.17 -14.38 0.26
N LEU A 3 7.56 -13.26 -0.17
CA LEU A 3 7.38 -12.05 0.63
C LEU A 3 5.89 -11.82 0.89
N TYR A 4 5.50 -11.78 2.14
CA TYR A 4 4.15 -11.38 2.56
C TYR A 4 4.17 -9.89 2.94
N ILE A 5 3.26 -9.10 2.38
CA ILE A 5 3.12 -7.69 2.72
C ILE A 5 1.75 -7.49 3.35
N ALA A 6 1.72 -7.19 4.66
CA ALA A 6 0.51 -6.92 5.41
C ALA A 6 0.19 -5.42 5.45
N GLU A 7 -1.06 -5.07 5.75
CA GLU A 7 -1.48 -3.68 5.85
C GLU A 7 -0.96 -2.97 7.11
N LYS A 8 -0.73 -3.72 8.19
CA LYS A 8 -0.29 -3.18 9.48
C LYS A 8 0.57 -4.18 10.25
N PRO A 9 1.42 -3.69 11.19
CA PRO A 9 2.34 -4.54 11.95
C PRO A 9 1.66 -5.67 12.72
N SER A 10 0.48 -5.41 13.30
CA SER A 10 -0.28 -6.41 14.07
C SER A 10 -0.73 -7.57 13.18
N MET A 11 -1.26 -7.27 11.99
CA MET A 11 -1.65 -8.29 11.01
C MET A 11 -0.43 -9.09 10.54
N GLY A 12 0.69 -8.42 10.25
CA GLY A 12 1.94 -9.08 9.90
C GLY A 12 2.43 -10.03 10.98
N ALA A 13 2.32 -9.64 12.24
CA ALA A 13 2.71 -10.48 13.37
C ALA A 13 1.82 -11.73 13.51
N GLU A 14 0.50 -11.60 13.38
CA GLU A 14 -0.42 -12.74 13.43
C GLU A 14 -0.20 -13.68 12.23
N LEU A 15 -0.01 -13.13 11.04
CA LEU A 15 0.32 -13.90 9.84
C LEU A 15 1.62 -14.71 10.03
N ALA A 16 2.67 -14.06 10.56
CA ALA A 16 3.96 -14.72 10.80
C ALA A 16 3.87 -15.89 11.79
N LYS A 17 3.01 -15.79 12.83
CA LYS A 17 2.79 -16.90 13.78
C LYS A 17 2.18 -18.14 13.12
N CYS A 18 1.43 -17.95 12.03
CA CYS A 18 0.76 -19.03 11.32
C CYS A 18 1.61 -19.69 10.23
N LEU A 19 2.75 -19.09 9.89
CA LEU A 19 3.74 -19.63 8.96
C LEU A 19 4.68 -20.58 9.72
N LYS A 20 5.17 -21.62 9.03
CA LYS A 20 6.03 -22.63 9.64
C LYS A 20 7.41 -22.11 10.00
N GLY A 21 8.03 -22.77 10.95
CA GLY A 21 9.41 -22.53 11.37
C GLY A 21 9.56 -21.45 12.44
N PRO A 22 10.79 -21.20 12.87
CA PRO A 22 11.07 -20.19 13.87
C PRO A 22 10.87 -18.80 13.31
N ASN A 23 10.31 -17.89 14.13
CA ASN A 23 10.10 -16.51 13.77
C ASN A 23 11.24 -15.64 14.34
N THR A 24 11.96 -14.96 13.46
CA THR A 24 12.99 -13.98 13.87
C THR A 24 12.53 -12.58 13.49
N ARG A 25 12.24 -11.77 14.50
CA ARG A 25 11.84 -10.37 14.31
C ARG A 25 13.03 -9.50 13.99
N LYS A 26 12.88 -8.67 12.98
CA LYS A 26 13.82 -7.64 12.54
C LYS A 26 13.11 -6.29 12.54
N ASP A 27 13.88 -5.22 12.31
CA ASP A 27 13.31 -3.90 12.16
C ASP A 27 12.54 -3.82 10.83
N GLY A 28 11.22 -3.68 10.92
CA GLY A 28 10.32 -3.59 9.75
C GLY A 28 9.85 -4.91 9.13
N TYR A 29 10.30 -6.08 9.62
CA TYR A 29 9.87 -7.38 9.09
C TYR A 29 10.11 -8.56 10.05
N ILE A 30 9.55 -9.73 9.71
CA ILE A 30 9.74 -10.99 10.44
C ILE A 30 10.17 -12.07 9.44
N ILE A 31 11.26 -12.76 9.75
CA ILE A 31 11.71 -13.93 8.99
C ILE A 31 11.01 -15.17 9.56
N THR A 32 10.45 -16.00 8.69
CA THR A 32 9.80 -17.27 9.03
C THR A 32 10.39 -18.41 8.21
N GLY A 33 10.02 -19.64 8.50
CA GLY A 33 10.48 -20.78 7.70
C GLY A 33 9.86 -20.88 6.30
N GLU A 34 8.78 -20.12 6.03
CA GLU A 34 8.07 -20.13 4.73
C GLU A 34 8.23 -18.82 3.95
N GLY A 35 8.99 -17.85 4.47
CA GLY A 35 9.24 -16.58 3.81
C GLY A 35 9.46 -15.43 4.78
N ILE A 36 9.33 -14.23 4.28
CA ILE A 36 9.44 -13.00 5.08
C ILE A 36 8.08 -12.31 5.12
N VAL A 37 7.71 -11.79 6.28
CA VAL A 37 6.51 -10.98 6.48
C VAL A 37 6.93 -9.56 6.79
N THR A 38 6.49 -8.60 5.99
CA THR A 38 6.62 -7.17 6.24
C THR A 38 5.25 -6.51 6.23
N TRP A 39 5.18 -5.21 6.44
CA TRP A 39 3.91 -4.49 6.52
C TRP A 39 4.06 -3.04 6.08
N VAL A 40 2.95 -2.46 5.66
CA VAL A 40 2.80 -1.01 5.54
C VAL A 40 2.22 -0.45 6.85
N TYR A 41 2.16 0.87 6.98
CA TYR A 41 1.52 1.58 8.11
C TYR A 41 0.27 2.32 7.62
N GLY A 42 -0.62 1.62 6.88
CA GLY A 42 -1.63 2.28 6.08
C GLY A 42 -0.97 2.94 4.85
N HIS A 43 -1.30 4.20 4.57
CA HIS A 43 -0.71 4.91 3.43
C HIS A 43 0.77 5.24 3.66
N ILE A 44 1.66 4.46 3.04
CA ILE A 44 3.10 4.75 2.95
C ILE A 44 3.40 5.79 1.87
N LEU A 45 2.59 5.78 0.80
CA LEU A 45 2.62 6.77 -0.25
C LEU A 45 1.52 7.80 0.00
N ARG A 46 1.78 9.03 -0.41
CA ARG A 46 0.80 10.11 -0.43
C ARG A 46 0.74 10.74 -1.80
N GLN A 47 -0.40 11.26 -2.16
CA GLN A 47 -0.51 12.11 -3.34
C GLN A 47 0.22 13.43 -3.08
N ALA A 48 0.87 13.94 -4.13
CA ALA A 48 1.56 15.22 -4.05
C ALA A 48 0.59 16.37 -3.79
N GLU A 49 1.05 17.34 -3.00
CA GLU A 49 0.35 18.61 -2.80
C GLU A 49 0.43 19.47 -4.07
N PRO A 50 -0.51 20.39 -4.30
CA PRO A 50 -0.50 21.23 -5.50
C PRO A 50 0.83 21.91 -5.80
N PHE A 51 1.52 22.44 -4.78
CA PHE A 51 2.81 23.10 -4.96
C PHE A 51 3.98 22.16 -5.35
N GLU A 52 3.79 20.85 -5.18
CA GLU A 52 4.75 19.83 -5.60
C GLU A 52 4.60 19.49 -7.09
N TYR A 53 3.47 19.86 -7.69
CA TYR A 53 3.28 19.82 -9.15
C TYR A 53 3.83 21.09 -9.82
N ASP A 54 3.51 22.28 -9.25
CA ASP A 54 3.99 23.57 -9.72
C ASP A 54 4.10 24.54 -8.55
N HIS A 55 5.27 25.17 -8.39
CA HIS A 55 5.53 26.13 -7.32
C HIS A 55 4.55 27.31 -7.27
N LYS A 56 3.92 27.69 -8.40
CA LYS A 56 2.92 28.74 -8.43
C LYS A 56 1.74 28.45 -7.49
N TYR A 57 1.35 27.18 -7.34
CA TYR A 57 0.27 26.74 -6.45
C TYR A 57 0.59 26.86 -4.95
N ARG A 58 1.77 27.36 -4.58
CA ARG A 58 2.08 27.70 -3.18
C ARG A 58 1.24 28.88 -2.70
N ARG A 59 0.94 29.84 -3.59
CA ARG A 59 -0.06 30.88 -3.35
C ARG A 59 -1.42 30.36 -3.74
N TRP A 60 -2.41 30.73 -2.96
CA TRP A 60 -3.79 30.34 -3.27
C TRP A 60 -4.43 31.51 -4.02
N LEU A 61 -4.59 31.35 -5.31
CA LEU A 61 -5.19 32.35 -6.20
C LEU A 61 -6.39 31.73 -6.92
N MET A 62 -7.48 32.50 -7.04
CA MET A 62 -8.70 32.04 -7.71
C MET A 62 -8.45 31.71 -9.19
N GLU A 63 -7.55 32.46 -9.82
CA GLU A 63 -7.20 32.27 -11.25
C GLU A 63 -6.49 30.94 -11.54
N ASP A 64 -5.93 30.28 -10.54
CA ASP A 64 -5.29 28.98 -10.67
C ASP A 64 -6.26 27.80 -10.57
N LEU A 65 -7.54 28.04 -10.24
CA LEU A 65 -8.54 27.00 -10.07
C LEU A 65 -9.31 26.73 -11.37
N PRO A 66 -9.69 25.49 -11.66
CA PRO A 66 -9.39 24.28 -10.88
C PRO A 66 -7.98 23.73 -11.15
N ILE A 67 -7.31 23.25 -10.09
CA ILE A 67 -6.06 22.52 -10.22
C ILE A 67 -6.39 21.06 -10.53
N VAL A 68 -6.01 20.63 -11.73
CA VAL A 68 -6.24 19.26 -12.21
C VAL A 68 -4.90 18.68 -12.70
N PRO A 69 -4.29 17.74 -11.96
CA PRO A 69 -3.05 17.11 -12.41
C PRO A 69 -3.25 16.34 -13.72
N THR A 70 -2.38 16.54 -14.69
CA THR A 70 -2.34 15.73 -15.92
C THR A 70 -1.75 14.34 -15.63
N GLU A 71 -0.77 14.29 -14.75
CA GLU A 71 -0.16 13.06 -14.25
C GLU A 71 -0.22 13.05 -12.72
N TRP A 72 -0.55 11.89 -12.15
CA TRP A 72 -0.65 11.76 -10.71
C TRP A 72 0.70 11.41 -10.10
N LEU A 73 1.19 12.29 -9.23
CA LEU A 73 2.47 12.13 -8.55
C LEU A 73 2.23 11.56 -7.15
N LEU A 74 2.82 10.38 -6.90
CA LEU A 74 2.88 9.77 -5.58
C LEU A 74 4.27 9.99 -4.98
N LEU A 75 4.31 10.29 -3.69
CA LEU A 75 5.53 10.51 -2.92
C LEU A 75 5.53 9.62 -1.68
N VAL A 76 6.71 9.16 -1.29
CA VAL A 76 6.86 8.47 -0.01
C VAL A 76 6.63 9.45 1.13
N ALA A 77 5.74 9.12 2.05
CA ALA A 77 5.51 9.94 3.25
C ALA A 77 6.78 9.94 4.12
N ASP A 78 7.24 11.11 4.56
CA ASP A 78 8.50 11.28 5.31
C ASP A 78 8.58 10.36 6.54
N SER A 79 7.47 10.25 7.27
CA SER A 79 7.34 9.37 8.45
C SER A 79 7.46 7.88 8.13
N CYS A 80 7.31 7.48 6.87
CA CYS A 80 7.33 6.10 6.40
C CYS A 80 8.59 5.72 5.61
N SER A 81 9.52 6.66 5.39
CA SER A 81 10.71 6.48 4.55
C SER A 81 11.53 5.25 4.93
N LYS A 82 11.71 5.02 6.23
CA LYS A 82 12.47 3.86 6.74
C LYS A 82 11.79 2.54 6.39
N GLN A 83 10.48 2.43 6.64
CA GLN A 83 9.71 1.22 6.33
C GLN A 83 9.61 0.98 4.82
N PHE A 84 9.44 2.04 4.05
CA PHE A 84 9.45 1.96 2.59
C PHE A 84 10.77 1.39 2.06
N ALA A 85 11.93 1.84 2.60
CA ALA A 85 13.24 1.31 2.23
C ALA A 85 13.37 -0.19 2.54
N VAL A 86 12.83 -0.64 3.69
CA VAL A 86 12.76 -2.07 4.04
C VAL A 86 11.94 -2.85 3.01
N ILE A 87 10.72 -2.38 2.71
CA ILE A 87 9.85 -3.05 1.73
C ILE A 87 10.53 -3.11 0.37
N LYS A 88 11.10 -2.00 -0.10
CA LYS A 88 11.83 -1.94 -1.38
C LYS A 88 12.92 -3.01 -1.45
N SER A 89 13.79 -3.08 -0.46
CA SER A 89 14.87 -4.06 -0.40
C SER A 89 14.34 -5.51 -0.42
N LEU A 90 13.24 -5.79 0.29
CA LEU A 90 12.64 -7.12 0.33
C LEU A 90 11.96 -7.49 -1.00
N VAL A 91 11.29 -6.54 -1.67
CA VAL A 91 10.68 -6.74 -2.99
C VAL A 91 11.75 -7.04 -4.04
N GLU A 92 12.90 -6.37 -4.01
CA GLU A 92 14.02 -6.64 -4.91
C GLU A 92 14.55 -8.08 -4.76
N GLN A 93 14.58 -8.61 -3.54
CA GLN A 93 15.15 -9.92 -3.21
C GLN A 93 14.15 -11.08 -3.33
N CYS A 94 12.85 -10.82 -3.32
CA CYS A 94 11.85 -11.89 -3.36
C CYS A 94 11.65 -12.45 -4.77
N THR A 95 11.08 -13.65 -4.83
CA THR A 95 10.69 -14.31 -6.09
C THR A 95 9.18 -14.19 -6.36
N GLU A 96 8.39 -14.05 -5.30
CA GLU A 96 6.95 -13.89 -5.36
C GLU A 96 6.46 -13.07 -4.15
N ILE A 97 5.32 -12.44 -4.30
CA ILE A 97 4.70 -11.59 -3.29
C ILE A 97 3.32 -12.14 -2.93
N VAL A 98 3.00 -12.15 -1.64
CA VAL A 98 1.65 -12.38 -1.14
C VAL A 98 1.13 -11.07 -0.56
N HIS A 99 0.16 -10.50 -1.24
CA HIS A 99 -0.56 -9.32 -0.83
C HIS A 99 -1.56 -9.67 0.28
N ALA A 100 -1.30 -9.19 1.49
CA ALA A 100 -2.09 -9.45 2.69
C ALA A 100 -2.65 -8.14 3.30
N GLY A 101 -3.23 -7.27 2.47
CA GLY A 101 -4.04 -6.14 2.93
C GLY A 101 -5.42 -6.59 3.43
N ASP A 102 -6.17 -5.72 4.08
CA ASP A 102 -7.56 -5.99 4.43
C ASP A 102 -8.39 -6.35 3.18
N PRO A 103 -9.40 -7.21 3.28
CA PRO A 103 -10.16 -7.69 2.12
C PRO A 103 -11.19 -6.68 1.63
N ASP A 104 -10.78 -5.43 1.47
CA ASP A 104 -11.56 -4.34 0.94
C ASP A 104 -10.78 -3.56 -0.13
N ARG A 105 -11.38 -2.51 -0.69
CA ARG A 105 -10.76 -1.72 -1.76
C ARG A 105 -9.58 -0.89 -1.28
N GLU A 106 -9.62 -0.39 -0.05
CA GLU A 106 -8.54 0.43 0.52
C GLU A 106 -7.32 -0.46 0.81
N GLY A 107 -7.53 -1.61 1.50
CA GLY A 107 -6.46 -2.57 1.75
C GLY A 107 -5.84 -3.12 0.46
N GLN A 108 -6.64 -3.25 -0.62
CA GLN A 108 -6.12 -3.62 -1.93
C GLN A 108 -5.21 -2.52 -2.49
N LEU A 109 -5.64 -1.26 -2.43
CA LEU A 109 -4.88 -0.14 -3.00
C LEU A 109 -3.56 0.10 -2.26
N LEU A 110 -3.56 0.06 -0.92
CA LEU A 110 -2.40 0.38 -0.09
C LEU A 110 -1.13 -0.39 -0.47
N ILE A 111 -1.26 -1.67 -0.78
CA ILE A 111 -0.12 -2.51 -1.16
C ILE A 111 0.13 -2.45 -2.67
N ASP A 112 -0.92 -2.47 -3.48
CA ASP A 112 -0.76 -2.38 -4.93
C ASP A 112 -0.09 -1.08 -5.36
N GLU A 113 -0.39 0.05 -4.70
CA GLU A 113 0.26 1.34 -4.96
C GLU A 113 1.77 1.29 -4.69
N VAL A 114 2.18 0.63 -3.62
CA VAL A 114 3.61 0.45 -3.30
C VAL A 114 4.30 -0.41 -4.37
N LEU A 115 3.65 -1.48 -4.80
CA LEU A 115 4.20 -2.36 -5.84
C LEU A 115 4.30 -1.66 -7.20
N ASP A 116 3.28 -0.86 -7.57
CA ASP A 116 3.30 -0.03 -8.78
C ASP A 116 4.41 1.03 -8.71
N TYR A 117 4.55 1.72 -7.57
CA TYR A 117 5.58 2.72 -7.35
C TYR A 117 6.99 2.14 -7.49
N LEU A 118 7.18 0.92 -6.99
CA LEU A 118 8.42 0.17 -7.12
C LEU A 118 8.60 -0.46 -8.52
N ARG A 119 7.59 -0.37 -9.40
CA ARG A 119 7.56 -1.02 -10.71
C ARG A 119 7.87 -2.51 -10.62
N SER A 120 7.30 -3.18 -9.61
CA SER A 120 7.55 -4.60 -9.37
C SER A 120 6.85 -5.46 -10.43
N GLU A 121 7.62 -6.30 -11.11
CA GLU A 121 7.13 -7.30 -12.07
C GLU A 121 7.00 -8.70 -11.42
N LYS A 122 7.17 -8.80 -10.11
CA LYS A 122 7.07 -10.08 -9.39
C LYS A 122 5.63 -10.59 -9.43
N PRO A 123 5.43 -11.92 -9.53
CA PRO A 123 4.09 -12.49 -9.42
C PRO A 123 3.49 -12.19 -8.04
N VAL A 124 2.25 -11.73 -8.03
CA VAL A 124 1.54 -11.34 -6.82
C VAL A 124 0.33 -12.25 -6.62
N GLN A 125 0.29 -12.95 -5.48
CA GLN A 125 -0.87 -13.67 -4.97
C GLN A 125 -1.59 -12.83 -3.93
N ARG A 126 -2.88 -13.04 -3.78
CA ARG A 126 -3.73 -12.36 -2.81
C ARG A 126 -4.20 -13.33 -1.74
N VAL A 127 -3.96 -13.02 -0.47
CA VAL A 127 -4.59 -13.69 0.67
C VAL A 127 -5.71 -12.81 1.23
N LEU A 128 -6.89 -13.38 1.47
CA LEU A 128 -8.05 -12.68 2.03
C LEU A 128 -8.17 -13.03 3.52
N LEU A 129 -7.72 -12.15 4.38
CA LEU A 129 -7.74 -12.31 5.84
C LEU A 129 -9.01 -11.68 6.41
N ASN A 130 -10.11 -12.43 6.44
CA ASN A 130 -11.38 -11.96 7.01
C ASN A 130 -11.39 -12.00 8.55
N ALA A 131 -10.50 -12.78 9.17
CA ALA A 131 -10.28 -12.85 10.60
C ALA A 131 -8.81 -13.19 10.87
N LEU A 132 -8.30 -12.79 12.03
CA LEU A 132 -6.89 -12.94 12.39
C LEU A 132 -6.65 -14.09 13.40
N ASP A 133 -7.63 -14.97 13.60
CA ASP A 133 -7.41 -16.20 14.33
C ASP A 133 -6.60 -17.22 13.51
N GLU A 134 -5.88 -18.09 14.19
CA GLU A 134 -4.94 -19.03 13.56
C GLU A 134 -5.60 -19.92 12.51
N LYS A 135 -6.82 -20.40 12.78
CA LYS A 135 -7.56 -21.29 11.87
C LYS A 135 -7.95 -20.58 10.58
N SER A 136 -8.44 -19.36 10.71
CA SER A 136 -8.84 -18.51 9.56
C SER A 136 -7.64 -18.12 8.71
N ILE A 137 -6.53 -17.71 9.33
CA ILE A 137 -5.29 -17.37 8.63
C ILE A 137 -4.73 -18.59 7.87
N LYS A 138 -4.63 -19.75 8.51
CA LYS A 138 -4.15 -20.99 7.83
C LYS A 138 -5.05 -21.39 6.66
N LYS A 139 -6.36 -21.28 6.81
CA LYS A 139 -7.30 -21.50 5.69
C LYS A 139 -7.07 -20.53 4.56
N ALA A 140 -6.89 -19.24 4.84
CA ALA A 140 -6.66 -18.21 3.84
C ALA A 140 -5.33 -18.40 3.09
N ILE A 141 -4.24 -18.75 3.80
CA ILE A 141 -2.92 -19.04 3.19
C ILE A 141 -3.02 -20.24 2.21
N ASN A 142 -3.85 -21.23 2.52
CA ASN A 142 -4.07 -22.39 1.65
C ASN A 142 -5.01 -22.09 0.47
N SER A 143 -5.57 -20.89 0.38
CA SER A 143 -6.55 -20.48 -0.64
C SER A 143 -6.13 -19.17 -1.33
N LEU A 144 -4.85 -19.03 -1.64
CA LEU A 144 -4.33 -17.88 -2.37
C LEU A 144 -4.96 -17.76 -3.75
N ARG A 145 -5.21 -16.54 -4.18
CA ARG A 145 -5.76 -16.20 -5.47
C ARG A 145 -4.82 -15.28 -6.24
N SER A 146 -4.97 -15.20 -7.55
CA SER A 146 -4.20 -14.21 -8.33
C SER A 146 -4.61 -12.79 -7.92
N ASN A 147 -3.64 -11.91 -7.68
CA ASN A 147 -3.93 -10.50 -7.38
C ASN A 147 -4.65 -9.79 -8.55
N ALA A 148 -4.46 -10.27 -9.77
CA ALA A 148 -5.13 -9.73 -10.96
C ALA A 148 -6.67 -9.80 -10.88
N GLU A 149 -7.24 -10.74 -10.11
CA GLU A 149 -8.67 -10.84 -9.91
C GLU A 149 -9.26 -9.64 -9.15
N PHE A 150 -8.43 -8.90 -8.44
CA PHE A 150 -8.82 -7.77 -7.57
C PHE A 150 -8.54 -6.40 -8.19
N ILE A 151 -8.18 -6.33 -9.47
CA ILE A 151 -7.85 -5.08 -10.17
C ILE A 151 -8.99 -4.04 -10.10
N ASN A 152 -10.24 -4.48 -10.07
CA ASN A 152 -11.38 -3.56 -9.99
C ASN A 152 -11.52 -2.92 -8.60
N LEU A 153 -11.13 -3.61 -7.53
CA LEU A 153 -11.05 -3.02 -6.19
C LEU A 153 -9.99 -1.91 -6.14
N LYS A 154 -8.78 -2.20 -6.64
CA LYS A 154 -7.71 -1.22 -6.80
C LYS A 154 -8.17 0.01 -7.57
N LYS A 155 -8.77 -0.18 -8.76
CA LYS A 155 -9.27 0.92 -9.60
C LYS A 155 -10.33 1.76 -8.91
N SER A 156 -11.24 1.13 -8.17
CA SER A 156 -12.29 1.81 -7.41
C SER A 156 -11.71 2.68 -6.30
N ALA A 157 -10.78 2.16 -5.50
CA ALA A 157 -10.11 2.92 -4.45
C ALA A 157 -9.29 4.09 -5.03
N LEU A 158 -8.52 3.83 -6.09
CA LEU A 158 -7.72 4.85 -6.76
C LEU A 158 -8.59 5.99 -7.32
N ALA A 159 -9.71 5.67 -7.96
CA ALA A 159 -10.64 6.66 -8.49
C ALA A 159 -11.21 7.54 -7.35
N ARG A 160 -11.57 6.92 -6.22
CA ARG A 160 -12.01 7.66 -5.03
C ARG A 160 -10.92 8.58 -4.48
N ALA A 161 -9.71 8.07 -4.27
CA ALA A 161 -8.60 8.85 -3.73
C ALA A 161 -8.30 10.09 -4.60
N ARG A 162 -8.36 9.94 -5.92
CA ARG A 162 -8.19 11.04 -6.88
C ARG A 162 -9.35 12.04 -6.83
N ALA A 163 -10.59 11.56 -6.73
CA ALA A 163 -11.77 12.41 -6.60
C ALA A 163 -11.71 13.21 -5.28
N ASP A 164 -11.38 12.56 -4.17
CA ASP A 164 -11.24 13.20 -2.86
C ASP A 164 -10.14 14.28 -2.90
N TRP A 165 -9.01 14.02 -3.57
CA TRP A 165 -7.95 15.01 -3.76
C TRP A 165 -8.43 16.19 -4.61
N LEU A 166 -9.05 15.93 -5.77
CA LEU A 166 -9.54 16.99 -6.68
C LEU A 166 -10.55 17.90 -5.98
N ILE A 167 -11.52 17.31 -5.31
CA ILE A 167 -12.56 18.06 -4.62
C ILE A 167 -11.96 18.79 -3.41
N GLY A 168 -11.21 18.07 -2.57
CA GLY A 168 -10.65 18.62 -1.34
C GLY A 168 -9.70 19.80 -1.61
N MET A 169 -8.74 19.64 -2.53
CA MET A 169 -7.76 20.67 -2.83
C MET A 169 -8.38 21.91 -3.46
N ASN A 170 -9.28 21.74 -4.41
CA ASN A 170 -9.90 22.86 -5.09
C ASN A 170 -10.96 23.55 -4.23
N ALA A 171 -11.81 22.79 -3.54
CA ALA A 171 -12.83 23.36 -2.66
C ALA A 171 -12.21 24.12 -1.48
N SER A 172 -11.22 23.55 -0.79
CA SER A 172 -10.53 24.21 0.32
C SER A 172 -9.97 25.57 -0.09
N ARG A 173 -9.35 25.64 -1.28
CA ARG A 173 -8.82 26.89 -1.81
C ARG A 173 -9.90 27.87 -2.17
N ALA A 174 -10.93 27.42 -2.92
CA ALA A 174 -12.01 28.29 -3.36
C ALA A 174 -12.80 28.92 -2.19
N TYR A 175 -12.94 28.20 -1.06
CA TYR A 175 -13.63 28.72 0.13
C TYR A 175 -12.74 29.55 1.05
N THR A 176 -11.42 29.51 0.87
CA THR A 176 -10.46 30.24 1.73
C THR A 176 -10.02 31.57 1.11
N ILE A 177 -10.04 31.68 -0.21
CA ILE A 177 -9.72 32.90 -0.97
C ILE A 177 -10.91 33.88 -0.90
#